data_9a184a9f4c8802477fa4afb7d7e0f756
#
_entry.id   9a184a9f4c8802477fa4afb7d7e0f756
#
_cell.length_a   1.000
_cell.length_b   1.000
_cell.length_c   1.000
_cell.angle_alpha   90.00
_cell.angle_beta   90.00
_cell.angle_gamma   90.00
#
_symmetry.space_group_name_H-M   'P 1'
#
loop_
_entity.id
_entity.type
_entity.pdbx_description
1 polymer ?
#
loop_
_entity_poly.entity_id
_entity_poly.type
_entity_poly.pdbx_seq_one_letter_code
_entity_poly.pdbx_strand_id
1 'polypeptide(L)'
;RSRGLGDVYKRQGKDGVCTAAADYEDVKSVSAAIGIPHYTVNFSQEYRARVFSYFLAEYRAGRTPNPDVLCNCEIKFRAFLDFALGTGAAMLATGHYARLARGADGSVRLLRARDAGKDQTYFLAGLTQEQLRRACFPIGGLLKSDVRRIARELGLSNANKKDSTGICFIGERNFKRFLMQYLPAQPGDMVDERGRVVGRHDGLMYYTLGQRRGLGIGGQRGGTGESWFVIGKDLARNLLIVQQGEHEELFSLSLDA
;
A
#
# COMPACT_ATOMS: atom_id res chain seq x y z
N ARG A 1 -22.25 -10.10 -9.12
CA ARG A 1 -22.36 -10.26 -7.65
C ARG A 1 -21.22 -9.49 -7.02
N SER A 2 -21.52 -8.46 -6.23
CA SER A 2 -20.54 -7.72 -5.44
C SER A 2 -20.17 -8.52 -4.20
N ARG A 3 -18.88 -8.64 -3.92
CA ARG A 3 -18.35 -9.32 -2.74
C ARG A 3 -17.34 -8.43 -2.04
N GLY A 4 -17.62 -8.09 -0.79
CA GLY A 4 -16.68 -7.37 0.06
C GLY A 4 -15.64 -8.30 0.67
N LEU A 5 -14.40 -7.88 0.74
CA LEU A 5 -13.38 -8.54 1.55
C LEU A 5 -13.70 -8.25 3.02
N GLY A 6 -14.03 -9.29 3.77
CA GLY A 6 -14.13 -9.21 5.23
C GLY A 6 -12.76 -8.94 5.84
N ASP A 7 -12.73 -8.07 6.82
CA ASP A 7 -11.49 -7.61 7.42
C ASP A 7 -10.71 -8.69 8.16
N VAL A 8 -9.47 -8.76 7.83
CA VAL A 8 -8.50 -9.74 8.31
C VAL A 8 -7.96 -9.43 9.70
N TYR A 9 -7.94 -8.16 10.05
CA TYR A 9 -7.55 -7.65 11.36
C TYR A 9 -8.50 -6.54 11.78
N LYS A 10 -8.88 -6.52 13.05
CA LYS A 10 -9.64 -5.41 13.63
C LYS A 10 -8.93 -4.10 13.31
N ARG A 11 -9.38 -3.43 12.26
CA ARG A 11 -8.94 -2.08 11.94
C ARG A 11 -9.44 -1.20 13.08
N GLN A 12 -8.55 -0.78 13.95
CA GLN A 12 -8.87 0.24 14.93
C GLN A 12 -8.53 1.59 14.32
N GLY A 13 -9.48 2.49 14.20
CA GLY A 13 -9.26 3.89 13.88
C GLY A 13 -8.44 4.60 14.97
N LYS A 14 -8.21 5.91 14.82
CA LYS A 14 -7.50 6.73 15.81
C LYS A 14 -8.09 6.61 17.23
N ASP A 15 -9.38 6.29 17.33
CA ASP A 15 -10.15 6.17 18.57
C ASP A 15 -10.34 4.72 19.03
N GLY A 16 -9.57 3.77 18.49
CA GLY A 16 -9.69 2.36 18.86
C GLY A 16 -10.89 1.62 18.26
N VAL A 17 -11.72 2.30 17.45
CA VAL A 17 -12.91 1.73 16.81
C VAL A 17 -12.53 0.94 15.55
N CYS A 18 -13.13 -0.24 15.37
CA CYS A 18 -12.92 -1.08 14.20
C CYS A 18 -13.60 -0.44 12.96
N THR A 19 -12.80 0.03 11.98
CA THR A 19 -13.33 0.61 10.73
C THR A 19 -14.03 -0.43 9.84
N ALA A 20 -13.78 -1.72 10.05
CA ALA A 20 -14.42 -2.80 9.29
C ALA A 20 -15.94 -2.83 9.46
N ALA A 21 -16.43 -2.51 10.65
CA ALA A 21 -17.87 -2.44 10.89
C ALA A 21 -18.52 -1.29 10.10
N ALA A 22 -17.87 -0.13 10.07
CA ALA A 22 -18.33 1.02 9.28
C ALA A 22 -18.25 0.72 7.76
N ASP A 23 -17.16 0.10 7.29
CA ASP A 23 -17.01 -0.29 5.89
C ASP A 23 -18.07 -1.35 5.49
N TYR A 24 -18.42 -2.26 6.39
CA TYR A 24 -19.48 -3.25 6.18
C TYR A 24 -20.86 -2.59 6.04
N GLU A 25 -21.20 -1.64 6.90
CA GLU A 25 -22.46 -0.89 6.81
C GLU A 25 -22.53 -0.05 5.52
N ASP A 26 -21.43 0.54 5.07
CA ASP A 26 -21.36 1.22 3.77
C ASP A 26 -21.67 0.26 2.61
N VAL A 27 -21.05 -0.93 2.59
CA VAL A 27 -21.30 -1.94 1.56
C VAL A 27 -22.76 -2.36 1.57
N LYS A 28 -23.33 -2.60 2.73
CA LYS A 28 -24.73 -2.99 2.91
C LYS A 28 -25.68 -1.90 2.39
N SER A 29 -25.43 -0.65 2.76
CA SER A 29 -26.21 0.51 2.30
C SER A 29 -26.16 0.66 0.78
N VAL A 30 -24.95 0.64 0.19
CA VAL A 30 -24.76 0.75 -1.26
C VAL A 30 -25.39 -0.43 -2.00
N SER A 31 -25.22 -1.66 -1.51
CA SER A 31 -25.81 -2.86 -2.12
C SER A 31 -27.34 -2.81 -2.12
N ALA A 32 -27.93 -2.31 -1.03
CA ALA A 32 -29.39 -2.12 -0.95
C ALA A 32 -29.86 -1.03 -1.93
N ALA A 33 -29.13 0.11 -2.02
CA ALA A 33 -29.50 1.21 -2.92
C ALA A 33 -29.48 0.81 -4.40
N ILE A 34 -28.54 -0.05 -4.82
CA ILE A 34 -28.43 -0.50 -6.22
C ILE A 34 -29.06 -1.86 -6.50
N GLY A 35 -29.67 -2.49 -5.48
CA GLY A 35 -30.41 -3.75 -5.64
C GLY A 35 -29.54 -4.97 -5.96
N ILE A 36 -28.27 -5.01 -5.52
CA ILE A 36 -27.38 -6.15 -5.73
C ILE A 36 -27.06 -6.85 -4.42
N PRO A 37 -26.99 -8.20 -4.38
CA PRO A 37 -26.61 -8.92 -3.18
C PRO A 37 -25.12 -8.71 -2.88
N HIS A 38 -24.75 -8.65 -1.59
CA HIS A 38 -23.38 -8.64 -1.14
C HIS A 38 -23.08 -9.89 -0.31
N TYR A 39 -21.81 -10.30 -0.33
CA TYR A 39 -21.31 -11.43 0.43
C TYR A 39 -19.99 -11.06 1.07
N THR A 40 -19.73 -11.55 2.27
CA THR A 40 -18.46 -11.35 2.97
C THR A 40 -17.65 -12.64 2.91
N VAL A 41 -16.38 -12.51 2.55
CA VAL A 41 -15.42 -13.62 2.51
C VAL A 41 -14.20 -13.22 3.33
N ASN A 42 -13.67 -14.15 4.11
CA ASN A 42 -12.52 -13.93 4.96
C ASN A 42 -11.27 -14.58 4.37
N PHE A 43 -10.26 -13.78 4.08
CA PHE A 43 -8.94 -14.20 3.59
C PHE A 43 -7.82 -13.89 4.59
N SER A 44 -8.11 -13.91 5.88
CA SER A 44 -7.17 -13.60 6.95
C SER A 44 -5.94 -14.48 6.93
N GLN A 45 -6.14 -15.77 6.75
CA GLN A 45 -5.07 -16.74 6.77
C GLN A 45 -4.14 -16.57 5.57
N GLU A 46 -4.72 -16.42 4.38
CA GLU A 46 -3.98 -16.20 3.14
C GLU A 46 -3.18 -14.90 3.21
N TYR A 47 -3.81 -13.82 3.70
CA TYR A 47 -3.11 -12.55 3.88
C TYR A 47 -1.93 -12.69 4.85
N ARG A 48 -2.16 -13.30 6.01
CA ARG A 48 -1.10 -13.50 7.00
C ARG A 48 0.06 -14.31 6.43
N ALA A 49 -0.24 -15.39 5.72
CA ALA A 49 0.77 -16.29 5.18
C ALA A 49 1.53 -15.69 3.99
N ARG A 50 0.84 -15.02 3.05
CA ARG A 50 1.42 -14.63 1.76
C ARG A 50 1.89 -13.17 1.73
N VAL A 51 1.25 -12.27 2.49
CA VAL A 51 1.56 -10.85 2.48
C VAL A 51 2.27 -10.42 3.75
N PHE A 52 1.65 -10.67 4.91
CA PHE A 52 2.15 -10.13 6.16
C PHE A 52 3.46 -10.78 6.63
N SER A 53 3.62 -12.10 6.44
CA SER A 53 4.87 -12.78 6.77
C SER A 53 6.03 -12.28 5.91
N TYR A 54 5.81 -12.08 4.61
CA TYR A 54 6.79 -11.48 3.70
C TYR A 54 7.12 -10.04 4.13
N PHE A 55 6.11 -9.24 4.41
CA PHE A 55 6.28 -7.88 4.90
C PHE A 55 7.19 -7.80 6.13
N LEU A 56 6.99 -8.66 7.13
CA LEU A 56 7.85 -8.70 8.30
C LEU A 56 9.28 -9.19 7.98
N ALA A 57 9.42 -10.16 7.07
CA ALA A 57 10.74 -10.65 6.65
C ALA A 57 11.56 -9.55 5.95
N GLU A 58 10.94 -8.77 5.07
CA GLU A 58 11.59 -7.65 4.39
C GLU A 58 12.07 -6.57 5.37
N TYR A 59 11.25 -6.22 6.35
CA TYR A 59 11.68 -5.27 7.39
C TYR A 59 12.83 -5.80 8.25
N ARG A 60 12.84 -7.10 8.58
CA ARG A 60 13.99 -7.72 9.27
C ARG A 60 15.26 -7.68 8.44
N ALA A 61 15.13 -7.78 7.12
CA ALA A 61 16.23 -7.66 6.18
C ALA A 61 16.62 -6.20 5.85
N GLY A 62 16.07 -5.22 6.58
CA GLY A 62 16.36 -3.79 6.39
C GLY A 62 15.73 -3.15 5.16
N ARG A 63 14.92 -3.89 4.39
CA ARG A 63 14.23 -3.39 3.21
C ARG A 63 12.87 -2.80 3.58
N THR A 64 12.34 -1.94 2.72
CA THR A 64 11.01 -1.34 2.88
C THR A 64 10.06 -1.99 1.84
N PRO A 65 9.23 -2.96 2.24
CA PRO A 65 8.30 -3.64 1.33
C PRO A 65 7.11 -2.76 0.96
N ASN A 66 6.48 -3.08 -0.18
CA ASN A 66 5.18 -2.55 -0.54
C ASN A 66 4.11 -3.66 -0.39
N PRO A 67 3.41 -3.73 0.75
CA PRO A 67 2.41 -4.76 0.98
C PRO A 67 1.17 -4.61 0.10
N ASP A 68 0.89 -3.41 -0.45
CA ASP A 68 -0.29 -3.19 -1.29
C ASP A 68 -0.13 -3.84 -2.67
N VAL A 69 1.07 -3.81 -3.27
CA VAL A 69 1.36 -4.55 -4.51
C VAL A 69 1.16 -6.05 -4.27
N LEU A 70 1.74 -6.57 -3.20
CA LEU A 70 1.65 -7.99 -2.88
C LEU A 70 0.22 -8.42 -2.53
N CYS A 71 -0.54 -7.56 -1.82
CA CYS A 71 -1.96 -7.79 -1.55
C CYS A 71 -2.79 -7.88 -2.83
N ASN A 72 -2.52 -7.04 -3.82
CA ASN A 72 -3.20 -7.13 -5.10
C ASN A 72 -2.87 -8.46 -5.79
N CYS A 73 -1.58 -8.84 -5.88
CA CYS A 73 -1.17 -10.06 -6.54
C CYS A 73 -1.69 -11.33 -5.86
N GLU A 74 -1.54 -11.43 -4.53
CA GLU A 74 -1.74 -12.68 -3.80
C GLU A 74 -3.14 -12.84 -3.19
N ILE A 75 -3.79 -11.73 -2.86
CA ILE A 75 -5.11 -11.79 -2.21
C ILE A 75 -6.21 -11.41 -3.20
N LYS A 76 -6.20 -10.21 -3.78
CA LYS A 76 -7.30 -9.75 -4.63
C LYS A 76 -7.38 -10.51 -5.94
N PHE A 77 -6.26 -10.59 -6.67
CA PHE A 77 -6.22 -11.20 -8.00
C PHE A 77 -5.70 -12.65 -8.01
N ARG A 78 -5.55 -13.27 -6.84
CA ARG A 78 -5.29 -14.70 -6.70
C ARG A 78 -6.36 -15.32 -5.81
N ALA A 79 -6.23 -15.31 -4.48
CA ALA A 79 -7.15 -16.01 -3.58
C ALA A 79 -8.62 -15.60 -3.79
N PHE A 80 -8.90 -14.30 -3.91
CA PHE A 80 -10.27 -13.83 -4.13
C PHE A 80 -10.75 -14.06 -5.57
N LEU A 81 -9.87 -13.91 -6.57
CA LEU A 81 -10.21 -14.24 -7.96
C LEU A 81 -10.56 -15.73 -8.09
N ASP A 82 -9.71 -16.63 -7.57
CA ASP A 82 -9.95 -18.08 -7.60
C ASP A 82 -11.29 -18.45 -6.93
N PHE A 83 -11.55 -17.86 -5.75
CA PHE A 83 -12.83 -18.03 -5.08
C PHE A 83 -14.01 -17.53 -5.92
N ALA A 84 -13.89 -16.37 -6.54
CA ALA A 84 -14.94 -15.78 -7.38
C ALA A 84 -15.22 -16.67 -8.61
N LEU A 85 -14.17 -17.12 -9.30
CA LEU A 85 -14.29 -18.04 -10.43
C LEU A 85 -14.94 -19.37 -10.02
N GLY A 86 -14.55 -19.94 -8.88
CA GLY A 86 -15.14 -21.15 -8.31
C GLY A 86 -16.63 -21.02 -7.99
N THR A 87 -17.14 -19.80 -7.84
CA THR A 87 -18.57 -19.52 -7.64
C THR A 87 -19.29 -19.07 -8.92
N GLY A 88 -18.67 -19.28 -10.10
CA GLY A 88 -19.24 -19.00 -11.41
C GLY A 88 -19.10 -17.56 -11.90
N ALA A 89 -18.25 -16.73 -11.28
CA ALA A 89 -17.93 -15.41 -11.82
C ALA A 89 -17.04 -15.55 -13.06
N ALA A 90 -17.24 -14.75 -14.10
CA ALA A 90 -16.39 -14.73 -15.27
C ALA A 90 -15.15 -13.83 -15.09
N MET A 91 -15.30 -12.76 -14.32
CA MET A 91 -14.29 -11.73 -14.11
C MET A 91 -14.38 -11.13 -12.71
N LEU A 92 -13.27 -10.53 -12.26
CA LEU A 92 -13.22 -9.74 -11.04
C LEU A 92 -13.14 -8.25 -11.41
N ALA A 93 -14.18 -7.48 -11.06
CA ALA A 93 -14.19 -6.03 -11.17
C ALA A 93 -13.70 -5.39 -9.86
N THR A 94 -12.80 -4.42 -9.96
CA THR A 94 -12.30 -3.67 -8.80
C THR A 94 -12.34 -2.16 -9.06
N GLY A 95 -12.37 -1.38 -7.99
CA GLY A 95 -12.35 0.10 -8.04
C GLY A 95 -10.99 0.72 -8.27
N HIS A 96 -10.03 0.03 -8.88
CA HIS A 96 -8.74 0.60 -9.19
C HIS A 96 -8.83 1.60 -10.35
N TYR A 97 -8.14 2.72 -10.20
CA TYR A 97 -7.90 3.68 -11.27
C TYR A 97 -6.75 3.16 -12.15
N ALA A 98 -7.09 2.27 -13.08
CA ALA A 98 -6.23 1.70 -14.11
C ALA A 98 -7.07 1.32 -15.32
N ARG A 99 -6.47 1.12 -16.48
CA ARG A 99 -7.16 0.68 -17.70
C ARG A 99 -6.51 -0.57 -18.27
N LEU A 100 -7.26 -1.33 -19.02
CA LEU A 100 -6.79 -2.50 -19.75
C LEU A 100 -7.03 -2.31 -21.24
N ALA A 101 -6.03 -2.67 -22.05
CA ALA A 101 -6.19 -2.84 -23.50
C ALA A 101 -5.96 -4.31 -23.83
N ARG A 102 -6.88 -4.89 -24.62
CA ARG A 102 -6.81 -6.29 -25.06
C ARG A 102 -6.32 -6.34 -26.49
N GLY A 103 -5.21 -7.04 -26.74
CA GLY A 103 -4.69 -7.28 -28.06
C GLY A 103 -5.46 -8.37 -28.80
N ALA A 104 -5.37 -8.38 -30.14
CA ALA A 104 -5.94 -9.42 -30.97
C ALA A 104 -5.30 -10.81 -30.74
N ASP A 105 -4.08 -10.85 -30.23
CA ASP A 105 -3.33 -12.04 -29.82
C ASP A 105 -3.74 -12.57 -28.45
N GLY A 106 -4.73 -11.95 -27.80
CA GLY A 106 -5.18 -12.31 -26.45
C GLY A 106 -4.29 -11.75 -25.32
N SER A 107 -3.27 -10.96 -25.66
CA SER A 107 -2.49 -10.22 -24.65
C SER A 107 -3.33 -9.14 -23.99
N VAL A 108 -3.01 -8.82 -22.72
CA VAL A 108 -3.66 -7.73 -21.98
C VAL A 108 -2.58 -6.78 -21.48
N ARG A 109 -2.68 -5.53 -21.91
CA ARG A 109 -1.79 -4.46 -21.45
C ARG A 109 -2.44 -3.67 -20.33
N LEU A 110 -1.72 -3.48 -19.24
CA LEU A 110 -2.09 -2.57 -18.15
C LEU A 110 -1.74 -1.14 -18.57
N LEU A 111 -2.70 -0.26 -18.57
CA LEU A 111 -2.54 1.14 -18.99
C LEU A 111 -2.84 2.07 -17.82
N ARG A 112 -2.17 3.20 -17.79
CA ARG A 112 -2.42 4.26 -16.80
C ARG A 112 -3.88 4.72 -16.83
N ALA A 113 -4.38 5.12 -15.67
CA ALA A 113 -5.71 5.70 -15.55
C ALA A 113 -5.85 6.99 -16.36
N ARG A 114 -7.10 7.36 -16.66
CA ARG A 114 -7.40 8.69 -17.22
C ARG A 114 -7.07 9.80 -16.24
N ASP A 115 -7.35 9.60 -14.96
CA ASP A 115 -7.01 10.52 -13.88
C ASP A 115 -5.57 10.26 -13.42
N ALA A 116 -4.62 11.06 -13.92
CA ALA A 116 -3.20 10.93 -13.58
C ALA A 116 -2.92 11.16 -12.09
N GLY A 117 -3.73 11.99 -11.41
CA GLY A 117 -3.62 12.24 -9.97
C GLY A 117 -4.15 11.10 -9.10
N LYS A 118 -4.82 10.10 -9.71
CA LYS A 118 -5.38 8.92 -9.02
C LYS A 118 -4.89 7.61 -9.60
N ASP A 119 -3.92 7.63 -10.51
CA ASP A 119 -3.37 6.43 -11.14
C ASP A 119 -2.91 5.41 -10.09
N GLN A 120 -3.33 4.16 -10.27
CA GLN A 120 -3.03 3.04 -9.38
C GLN A 120 -2.35 1.87 -10.10
N THR A 121 -1.85 2.06 -11.33
CA THR A 121 -1.17 1.02 -12.10
C THR A 121 0.05 0.48 -11.39
N TYR A 122 0.77 1.33 -10.63
CA TYR A 122 1.90 0.90 -9.81
C TYR A 122 1.54 -0.26 -8.87
N PHE A 123 0.37 -0.20 -8.23
CA PHE A 123 -0.08 -1.25 -7.31
C PHE A 123 -0.52 -2.54 -7.99
N LEU A 124 -0.62 -2.53 -9.32
CA LEU A 124 -1.06 -3.65 -10.16
C LEU A 124 0.08 -4.19 -11.04
N ALA A 125 1.28 -3.62 -10.95
CA ALA A 125 2.42 -3.95 -11.82
C ALA A 125 2.85 -5.43 -11.73
N GLY A 126 2.64 -6.08 -10.59
CA GLY A 126 2.95 -7.50 -10.39
C GLY A 126 1.88 -8.48 -10.87
N LEU A 127 0.81 -8.02 -11.53
CA LEU A 127 -0.23 -8.92 -12.03
C LEU A 127 0.22 -9.68 -13.27
N THR A 128 -0.02 -10.99 -13.30
CA THR A 128 0.23 -11.85 -14.45
C THR A 128 -0.78 -11.63 -15.57
N GLN A 129 -0.45 -12.09 -16.79
CA GLN A 129 -1.37 -12.05 -17.93
C GLN A 129 -2.68 -12.82 -17.66
N GLU A 130 -2.60 -13.92 -16.93
CA GLU A 130 -3.77 -14.72 -16.55
C GLU A 130 -4.70 -13.90 -15.64
N GLN A 131 -4.15 -13.26 -14.62
CA GLN A 131 -4.89 -12.38 -13.71
C GLN A 131 -5.51 -11.18 -14.44
N LEU A 132 -4.73 -10.53 -15.33
CA LEU A 132 -5.21 -9.39 -16.12
C LEU A 132 -6.36 -9.76 -17.08
N ARG A 133 -6.33 -10.97 -17.67
CA ARG A 133 -7.44 -11.45 -18.52
C ARG A 133 -8.76 -11.56 -17.76
N ARG A 134 -8.71 -11.82 -16.48
CA ARG A 134 -9.87 -11.96 -15.58
C ARG A 134 -10.20 -10.68 -14.81
N ALA A 135 -9.40 -9.63 -14.95
CA ALA A 135 -9.59 -8.35 -14.29
C ALA A 135 -10.45 -7.38 -15.10
N CYS A 136 -11.16 -6.51 -14.38
CA CYS A 136 -11.89 -5.37 -14.94
C CYS A 136 -11.72 -4.16 -14.02
N PHE A 137 -11.46 -2.98 -14.60
CA PHE A 137 -11.30 -1.71 -13.88
C PHE A 137 -12.31 -0.67 -14.41
N PRO A 138 -13.58 -0.74 -14.00
CA PRO A 138 -14.67 0.03 -14.60
C PRO A 138 -14.48 1.54 -14.51
N ILE A 139 -13.81 2.02 -13.46
CA ILE A 139 -13.61 3.45 -13.21
C ILE A 139 -12.29 4.00 -13.77
N GLY A 140 -11.45 3.18 -14.37
CA GLY A 140 -10.15 3.61 -14.88
C GLY A 140 -10.19 4.63 -16.02
N GLY A 141 -11.32 4.69 -16.76
CA GLY A 141 -11.59 5.67 -17.81
C GLY A 141 -12.25 6.96 -17.31
N LEU A 142 -12.49 7.12 -16.02
CA LEU A 142 -13.18 8.27 -15.42
C LEU A 142 -12.23 9.12 -14.58
N LEU A 143 -12.54 10.41 -14.43
CA LEU A 143 -11.91 11.26 -13.43
C LEU A 143 -12.54 10.97 -12.06
N LYS A 144 -11.79 11.14 -10.98
CA LYS A 144 -12.31 10.96 -9.61
C LYS A 144 -13.49 11.88 -9.32
N SER A 145 -13.47 13.09 -9.86
CA SER A 145 -14.59 14.04 -9.79
C SER A 145 -15.88 13.48 -10.42
N ASP A 146 -15.75 12.81 -11.57
CA ASP A 146 -16.89 12.19 -12.25
C ASP A 146 -17.46 11.03 -11.43
N VAL A 147 -16.58 10.17 -10.90
CA VAL A 147 -17.01 9.06 -10.03
C VAL A 147 -17.78 9.57 -8.81
N ARG A 148 -17.30 10.64 -8.18
CA ARG A 148 -18.00 11.26 -7.03
C ARG A 148 -19.31 11.92 -7.43
N ARG A 149 -19.38 12.55 -8.62
CA ARG A 149 -20.62 13.12 -9.15
C ARG A 149 -21.65 12.01 -9.37
N ILE A 150 -21.29 10.93 -10.06
CA ILE A 150 -22.17 9.78 -10.30
C ILE A 150 -22.66 9.17 -8.98
N ALA A 151 -21.78 9.00 -8.00
CA ALA A 151 -22.17 8.47 -6.70
C ALA A 151 -23.20 9.36 -5.97
N ARG A 152 -23.06 10.68 -6.07
CA ARG A 152 -24.07 11.63 -5.53
C ARG A 152 -25.40 11.57 -6.29
N GLU A 153 -25.37 11.53 -7.62
CA GLU A 153 -26.56 11.42 -8.47
C GLU A 153 -27.34 10.13 -8.19
N LEU A 154 -26.64 9.05 -7.85
CA LEU A 154 -27.22 7.79 -7.43
C LEU A 154 -27.62 7.76 -5.94
N GLY A 155 -27.43 8.83 -5.18
CA GLY A 155 -27.78 8.90 -3.77
C GLY A 155 -26.98 7.96 -2.88
N LEU A 156 -25.75 7.55 -3.27
CA LEU A 156 -24.95 6.62 -2.50
C LEU A 156 -24.40 7.27 -1.22
N SER A 157 -24.58 6.61 -0.09
CA SER A 157 -24.17 7.11 1.23
C SER A 157 -22.69 7.45 1.36
N ASN A 158 -21.84 6.75 0.61
CA ASN A 158 -20.39 6.93 0.63
C ASN A 158 -19.84 7.92 -0.42
N ALA A 159 -20.71 8.65 -1.15
CA ALA A 159 -20.30 9.56 -2.23
C ALA A 159 -19.27 10.62 -1.78
N ASN A 160 -19.35 11.07 -0.52
CA ASN A 160 -18.47 12.09 0.06
C ASN A 160 -17.39 11.49 1.00
N LYS A 161 -17.31 10.15 1.11
CA LYS A 161 -16.30 9.48 1.94
C LYS A 161 -14.89 9.85 1.48
N LYS A 162 -14.02 10.19 2.44
CA LYS A 162 -12.60 10.45 2.14
C LYS A 162 -11.95 9.21 1.55
N ASP A 163 -10.96 9.43 0.66
CA ASP A 163 -10.15 8.34 0.16
C ASP A 163 -9.42 7.68 1.32
N SER A 164 -9.34 6.35 1.31
CA SER A 164 -8.54 5.63 2.28
C SER A 164 -7.08 6.00 2.09
N THR A 165 -6.45 6.51 3.13
CA THR A 165 -5.02 6.79 3.20
C THR A 165 -4.38 5.77 4.12
N GLY A 166 -3.23 5.21 3.75
CA GLY A 166 -2.53 4.21 4.53
C GLY A 166 -2.44 2.85 3.84
N ILE A 167 -1.61 2.00 4.43
CA ILE A 167 -1.37 0.64 3.93
C ILE A 167 -2.62 -0.21 4.17
N CYS A 168 -3.04 -0.98 3.16
CA CYS A 168 -4.10 -1.96 3.29
C CYS A 168 -3.87 -2.83 4.53
N PHE A 169 -4.87 -3.05 5.37
CA PHE A 169 -4.88 -3.78 6.65
C PHE A 169 -4.28 -3.04 7.85
N ILE A 170 -3.34 -2.13 7.67
CA ILE A 170 -2.74 -1.35 8.77
C ILE A 170 -3.60 -0.13 9.05
N GLY A 171 -4.17 0.47 7.99
CA GLY A 171 -4.98 1.68 8.08
C GLY A 171 -4.15 2.90 8.47
N GLU A 172 -4.84 3.96 8.90
CA GLU A 172 -4.23 5.22 9.37
C GLU A 172 -3.71 5.08 10.81
N ARG A 173 -2.76 4.18 11.04
CA ARG A 173 -2.10 4.03 12.35
C ARG A 173 -0.74 4.69 12.35
N ASN A 174 -0.23 4.97 13.55
CA ASN A 174 1.19 5.20 13.71
C ASN A 174 1.94 3.93 13.32
N PHE A 175 2.51 3.94 12.13
CA PHE A 175 3.15 2.78 11.51
C PHE A 175 4.28 2.20 12.39
N LYS A 176 5.09 3.07 12.99
CA LYS A 176 6.15 2.67 13.91
C LYS A 176 5.59 1.88 15.10
N ARG A 177 4.53 2.39 15.73
CA ARG A 177 3.88 1.74 16.88
C ARG A 177 3.24 0.39 16.50
N PHE A 178 2.74 0.28 15.28
CA PHE A 178 2.24 -0.99 14.74
C PHE A 178 3.38 -2.01 14.56
N LEU A 179 4.47 -1.62 13.91
CA LEU A 179 5.62 -2.51 13.67
C LEU A 179 6.28 -2.98 14.97
N MET A 180 6.34 -2.15 16.00
CA MET A 180 6.90 -2.50 17.32
C MET A 180 6.21 -3.70 17.96
N GLN A 181 4.97 -4.01 17.61
CA GLN A 181 4.25 -5.19 18.13
C GLN A 181 4.80 -6.52 17.56
N TYR A 182 5.46 -6.47 16.40
CA TYR A 182 5.95 -7.65 15.68
C TYR A 182 7.47 -7.71 15.56
N LEU A 183 8.11 -6.56 15.57
CA LEU A 183 9.54 -6.41 15.42
C LEU A 183 10.05 -5.57 16.60
N PRO A 184 10.76 -6.17 17.55
CA PRO A 184 11.36 -5.43 18.66
C PRO A 184 12.28 -4.34 18.14
N ALA A 185 12.13 -3.13 18.66
CA ALA A 185 13.00 -2.03 18.34
C ALA A 185 14.41 -2.30 18.87
N GLN A 186 15.42 -2.08 18.04
CA GLN A 186 16.82 -2.09 18.42
C GLN A 186 17.40 -0.70 18.16
N PRO A 187 17.42 0.18 19.16
CA PRO A 187 18.03 1.51 19.01
C PRO A 187 19.53 1.40 18.71
N GLY A 188 20.02 2.33 17.91
CA GLY A 188 21.43 2.38 17.54
C GLY A 188 21.83 3.81 17.15
N ASP A 189 23.03 3.96 16.61
CA ASP A 189 23.58 5.26 16.25
C ASP A 189 23.29 5.60 14.79
N MET A 190 23.03 6.89 14.54
CA MET A 190 23.05 7.47 13.21
C MET A 190 24.46 8.02 12.99
N VAL A 191 25.09 7.60 11.90
CA VAL A 191 26.44 8.02 11.56
C VAL A 191 26.48 8.72 10.20
N ASP A 192 27.37 9.67 10.05
CA ASP A 192 27.68 10.26 8.75
C ASP A 192 28.63 9.34 7.95
N GLU A 193 28.95 9.70 6.71
CA GLU A 193 29.86 8.97 5.83
C GLU A 193 31.28 8.79 6.41
N ARG A 194 31.67 9.66 7.33
CA ARG A 194 32.96 9.59 8.01
C ARG A 194 32.90 8.74 9.29
N GLY A 195 31.74 8.10 9.57
CA GLY A 195 31.51 7.31 10.76
C GLY A 195 31.32 8.11 12.05
N ARG A 196 31.12 9.42 11.97
CA ARG A 196 30.87 10.27 13.15
C ARG A 196 29.40 10.11 13.56
N VAL A 197 29.16 9.91 14.84
CA VAL A 197 27.81 9.83 15.40
C VAL A 197 27.16 11.22 15.33
N VAL A 198 26.02 11.33 14.63
CA VAL A 198 25.24 12.55 14.45
C VAL A 198 23.87 12.49 15.14
N GLY A 199 23.46 11.31 15.61
CA GLY A 199 22.19 11.11 16.31
C GLY A 199 21.97 9.66 16.71
N ARG A 200 20.74 9.36 17.14
CA ARG A 200 20.31 7.98 17.48
C ARG A 200 19.01 7.64 16.78
N HIS A 201 18.90 6.40 16.32
CA HIS A 201 17.66 5.85 15.75
C HIS A 201 16.98 4.88 16.72
N ASP A 202 15.68 4.69 16.57
CA ASP A 202 14.87 3.79 17.39
C ASP A 202 14.82 2.34 16.85
N GLY A 203 15.45 2.09 15.71
CA GLY A 203 15.50 0.79 15.03
C GLY A 203 15.55 0.98 13.52
N LEU A 204 16.48 0.32 12.82
CA LEU A 204 16.75 0.46 11.37
C LEU A 204 15.52 0.20 10.51
N MET A 205 14.59 -0.65 10.97
CA MET A 205 13.36 -0.98 10.27
C MET A 205 12.39 0.19 10.09
N TYR A 206 12.53 1.25 10.90
CA TYR A 206 11.63 2.42 10.82
C TYR A 206 12.09 3.47 9.80
N TYR A 207 13.22 3.25 9.16
CA TYR A 207 13.82 4.19 8.22
C TYR A 207 13.87 3.59 6.82
N THR A 208 13.71 4.44 5.82
CA THR A 208 13.77 4.08 4.39
C THR A 208 14.87 4.88 3.73
N LEU A 209 15.57 4.32 2.74
CA LEU A 209 16.55 5.05 1.93
C LEU A 209 15.88 6.28 1.30
N GLY A 210 16.57 7.41 1.29
CA GLY A 210 16.05 8.70 0.85
C GLY A 210 15.12 9.40 1.87
N GLN A 211 14.86 8.80 3.04
CA GLN A 211 14.02 9.43 4.05
C GLN A 211 14.69 10.69 4.61
N ARG A 212 13.94 11.81 4.60
CA ARG A 212 14.35 13.11 5.14
C ARG A 212 13.69 13.42 6.48
N ARG A 213 12.40 13.13 6.61
CA ARG A 213 11.61 13.51 7.78
C ARG A 213 11.74 12.51 8.92
N GLY A 214 11.69 12.99 10.15
CA GLY A 214 11.63 12.12 11.33
C GLY A 214 12.98 11.57 11.78
N LEU A 215 14.10 12.13 11.30
CA LEU A 215 15.45 11.74 11.74
C LEU A 215 15.83 12.36 13.09
N GLY A 216 15.27 13.52 13.43
CA GLY A 216 15.57 14.19 14.70
C GLY A 216 17.00 14.76 14.81
N ILE A 217 17.72 14.84 13.71
CA ILE A 217 19.10 15.36 13.61
C ILE A 217 19.11 16.70 12.88
N GLY A 218 18.47 17.72 13.47
CA GLY A 218 18.47 19.09 12.92
C GLY A 218 19.29 20.05 13.77
N GLY A 219 19.82 21.13 13.14
CA GLY A 219 20.41 22.24 13.87
C GLY A 219 21.77 21.99 14.49
N GLN A 220 22.56 21.05 13.99
CA GLN A 220 23.92 20.83 14.48
C GLN A 220 24.83 22.06 14.20
N ARG A 221 25.57 22.52 15.21
CA ARG A 221 26.58 23.60 15.06
C ARG A 221 27.66 23.15 14.06
N GLY A 222 27.88 23.96 13.02
CA GLY A 222 28.86 23.68 11.97
C GLY A 222 28.37 22.87 10.78
N GLY A 223 27.05 22.57 10.70
CA GLY A 223 26.44 21.97 9.51
C GLY A 223 26.17 23.01 8.40
N THR A 224 26.02 22.56 7.16
CA THR A 224 25.70 23.40 6.00
C THR A 224 24.29 24.00 6.03
N GLY A 225 23.44 23.59 6.98
CA GLY A 225 22.02 23.97 7.04
C GLY A 225 21.13 23.15 6.14
N GLU A 226 21.70 22.27 5.32
CA GLU A 226 20.97 21.37 4.44
C GLU A 226 20.27 20.24 5.21
N SER A 227 19.31 19.62 4.55
CA SER A 227 18.56 18.51 5.13
C SER A 227 19.38 17.23 5.20
N TRP A 228 19.10 16.41 6.21
CA TRP A 228 19.67 15.09 6.33
C TRP A 228 18.81 14.05 5.59
N PHE A 229 19.47 13.09 4.96
CA PHE A 229 18.84 11.98 4.24
C PHE A 229 19.44 10.63 4.68
N VAL A 230 18.62 9.60 4.71
CA VAL A 230 19.10 8.23 4.92
C VAL A 230 19.70 7.72 3.62
N ILE A 231 20.98 7.36 3.63
CA ILE A 231 21.69 6.84 2.46
C ILE A 231 22.02 5.34 2.60
N GLY A 232 21.99 4.79 3.81
CA GLY A 232 22.32 3.39 4.01
C GLY A 232 21.88 2.84 5.37
N LYS A 233 22.00 1.53 5.50
CA LYS A 233 21.78 0.79 6.74
C LYS A 233 22.86 -0.29 6.89
N ASP A 234 23.62 -0.28 7.95
CA ASP A 234 24.51 -1.37 8.35
C ASP A 234 23.79 -2.24 9.40
N LEU A 235 23.22 -3.35 8.94
CA LEU A 235 22.47 -4.25 9.80
C LEU A 235 23.37 -4.98 10.83
N ALA A 236 24.63 -5.26 10.46
CA ALA A 236 25.55 -5.99 11.32
C ALA A 236 25.99 -5.15 12.52
N ARG A 237 26.20 -3.85 12.29
CA ARG A 237 26.62 -2.89 13.33
C ARG A 237 25.45 -2.13 13.94
N ASN A 238 24.25 -2.32 13.43
CA ASN A 238 23.05 -1.57 13.82
C ASN A 238 23.22 -0.05 13.66
N LEU A 239 23.77 0.39 12.50
CA LEU A 239 24.01 1.80 12.19
C LEU A 239 23.10 2.28 11.08
N LEU A 240 22.52 3.48 11.26
CA LEU A 240 21.82 4.19 10.20
C LEU A 240 22.78 5.20 9.58
N ILE A 241 23.08 5.04 8.30
CA ILE A 241 24.00 5.92 7.58
C ILE A 241 23.19 7.07 7.01
N VAL A 242 23.57 8.28 7.36
CA VAL A 242 22.87 9.51 6.98
C VAL A 242 23.83 10.53 6.42
N GLN A 243 23.33 11.40 5.54
CA GLN A 243 24.12 12.42 4.89
C GLN A 243 23.36 13.73 4.80
N GLN A 244 24.09 14.83 4.83
CA GLN A 244 23.55 16.18 4.68
C GLN A 244 23.62 16.63 3.21
N GLY A 245 22.54 17.19 2.68
CA GLY A 245 22.41 17.57 1.27
C GLY A 245 21.92 16.43 0.35
N GLU A 246 21.70 16.75 -0.92
CA GLU A 246 21.40 15.76 -1.97
C GLU A 246 22.70 15.13 -2.45
N HIS A 247 22.71 13.81 -2.59
CA HIS A 247 23.91 13.05 -2.94
C HIS A 247 23.64 12.06 -4.07
N GLU A 248 24.68 11.81 -4.88
CA GLU A 248 24.64 10.88 -6.01
C GLU A 248 24.18 9.48 -5.61
N GLU A 249 24.50 9.02 -4.40
CA GLU A 249 24.10 7.72 -3.86
C GLU A 249 22.58 7.53 -3.70
N LEU A 250 21.81 8.62 -3.71
CA LEU A 250 20.34 8.58 -3.70
C LEU A 250 19.73 8.40 -5.09
N PHE A 251 20.55 8.45 -6.14
CA PHE A 251 20.10 8.38 -7.52
C PHE A 251 20.70 7.16 -8.21
N SER A 252 19.87 6.43 -8.93
CA SER A 252 20.30 5.33 -9.80
C SER A 252 20.42 5.81 -11.24
N LEU A 253 21.49 5.42 -11.92
CA LEU A 253 21.69 5.70 -13.34
C LEU A 253 20.89 4.75 -14.23
N SER A 254 20.59 3.55 -13.72
CA SER A 254 19.80 2.53 -14.42
C SER A 254 18.96 1.74 -13.43
N LEU A 255 17.89 1.15 -13.92
CA LEU A 255 17.03 0.20 -13.21
C LEU A 255 16.80 -1.00 -14.12
N ASP A 256 17.24 -2.18 -13.68
CA ASP A 256 16.92 -3.45 -14.31
C ASP A 256 15.67 -4.04 -13.63
N ALA A 257 14.63 -4.35 -14.43
CA ALA A 257 13.34 -4.86 -13.97
C ALA A 257 12.97 -6.19 -14.66
#